data_e8232c923cd4ff73de72c8a291710936
#
_entry.id   e8232c923cd4ff73de72c8a291710936
#
_cell.length_a   1.000
_cell.length_b   1.000
_cell.length_c   1.000
_cell.angle_alpha   90.00
_cell.angle_beta   90.00
_cell.angle_gamma   90.00
#
_symmetry.space_group_name_H-M   'P 1'
#
loop_
_entity.id
_entity.type
_entity.pdbx_description
1 polymer ?
#
loop_
_entity_poly.entity_id
_entity_poly.type
_entity_poly.pdbx_seq_one_letter_code
_entity_poly.pdbx_strand_id
1 'polypeptide(L)'
;MGTPDTGRLTAPELDASLVDWLDANATSLDTRAALKAEVVPRLAAAGLFRIGVPAGLGGAGGATADAIAGIAAVAEHSLTAAFVLWGQRSFIEYLLQSPNAALRARWLPALLDGRCAGASGLSNAMKYLCGIESLQIDATRHADSADDWRLTGRMAWVTNLRAERFVVAAAVAFDDGRPSAIVAIPDDARGLARSTDLDLIALRGSNTAALHLDAVPSDAAWLIHPDAQTFLPAVRPAFLGLQCGLSIGLARRSLAEARRAAETTRGILGPEVESCAAELAAACAQLSAGIADGSLRLHPNRLFELRIALATLVATAVNLELEASGGRGYLRDAGLGFERRWREAAFIPIVTPSVVQLKAQLAAQARSIAA
;
A
#
# COMPACT_ATOMS: atom_id res chain seq x y z
N MET A 1 27.67 -21.12 -10.13
CA MET A 1 26.25 -20.79 -9.89
C MET A 1 26.15 -20.38 -8.45
N GLY A 2 26.16 -19.04 -8.18
CA GLY A 2 26.03 -18.50 -6.83
C GLY A 2 24.62 -18.76 -6.33
N THR A 3 24.47 -19.22 -5.10
CA THR A 3 23.20 -19.27 -4.38
C THR A 3 22.61 -17.87 -4.36
N PRO A 4 21.33 -17.65 -4.76
CA PRO A 4 20.72 -16.35 -4.64
C PRO A 4 20.76 -15.93 -3.16
N ASP A 5 21.22 -14.72 -2.89
CA ASP A 5 21.17 -14.08 -1.57
C ASP A 5 19.68 -13.84 -1.20
N THR A 6 19.04 -14.86 -0.62
CA THR A 6 17.61 -14.89 -0.35
C THR A 6 17.20 -14.09 0.89
N GLY A 7 18.11 -13.33 1.49
CA GLY A 7 17.89 -12.68 2.80
C GLY A 7 17.79 -11.15 2.78
N ARG A 8 18.05 -10.47 1.68
CA ARG A 8 18.01 -8.99 1.63
C ARG A 8 16.92 -8.49 0.71
N LEU A 9 16.07 -7.58 1.21
CA LEU A 9 15.27 -6.71 0.36
C LEU A 9 16.22 -5.73 -0.34
N THR A 10 16.85 -6.21 -1.43
CA THR A 10 17.73 -5.38 -2.25
C THR A 10 16.85 -4.46 -3.08
N ALA A 11 16.98 -3.15 -2.86
CA ALA A 11 16.24 -2.18 -3.64
C ALA A 11 16.62 -2.31 -5.13
N PRO A 12 15.65 -2.35 -6.06
CA PRO A 12 15.96 -2.24 -7.47
C PRO A 12 16.59 -0.87 -7.73
N GLU A 13 17.53 -0.81 -8.66
CA GLU A 13 18.02 0.47 -9.16
C GLU A 13 16.87 1.17 -9.89
N LEU A 14 16.48 2.34 -9.38
CA LEU A 14 15.46 3.17 -10.00
C LEU A 14 16.06 3.91 -11.19
N ASP A 15 15.26 4.09 -12.23
CA ASP A 15 15.63 4.95 -13.36
C ASP A 15 15.99 6.37 -12.86
N ALA A 16 17.13 6.90 -13.29
CA ALA A 16 17.64 8.19 -12.83
C ALA A 16 16.65 9.34 -13.09
N SER A 17 15.96 9.31 -14.23
CA SER A 17 14.97 10.34 -14.57
C SER A 17 13.75 10.31 -13.63
N LEU A 18 13.36 9.12 -13.14
CA LEU A 18 12.34 8.99 -12.12
C LEU A 18 12.82 9.53 -10.78
N VAL A 19 14.04 9.22 -10.37
CA VAL A 19 14.64 9.72 -9.11
C VAL A 19 14.70 11.24 -9.12
N ASP A 20 15.24 11.83 -10.17
CA ASP A 20 15.33 13.28 -10.32
C ASP A 20 13.95 13.95 -10.25
N TRP A 21 12.96 13.35 -10.91
CA TRP A 21 11.61 13.89 -10.87
C TRP A 21 10.96 13.76 -9.49
N LEU A 22 11.14 12.62 -8.81
CA LEU A 22 10.61 12.41 -7.46
C LEU A 22 11.23 13.40 -6.47
N ASP A 23 12.56 13.55 -6.46
CA ASP A 23 13.27 14.46 -5.55
C ASP A 23 12.88 15.93 -5.80
N ALA A 24 12.75 16.34 -7.07
CA ALA A 24 12.34 17.69 -7.42
C ALA A 24 10.88 18.00 -7.04
N ASN A 25 10.00 16.98 -6.99
CA ASN A 25 8.55 17.17 -6.85
C ASN A 25 7.96 16.58 -5.57
N ALA A 26 8.76 15.92 -4.72
CA ALA A 26 8.26 15.24 -3.53
C ALA A 26 7.42 16.14 -2.61
N THR A 27 7.89 17.36 -2.33
CA THR A 27 7.16 18.34 -1.51
C THR A 27 5.85 18.78 -2.17
N SER A 28 5.84 18.97 -3.49
CA SER A 28 4.62 19.31 -4.23
C SER A 28 3.61 18.16 -4.22
N LEU A 29 4.07 16.92 -4.37
CA LEU A 29 3.23 15.73 -4.28
C LEU A 29 2.63 15.55 -2.88
N ASP A 30 3.39 15.91 -1.84
CA ASP A 30 2.91 15.82 -0.45
C ASP A 30 1.85 16.90 -0.15
N THR A 31 2.09 18.15 -0.57
CA THR A 31 1.30 19.32 -0.15
C THR A 31 0.25 19.77 -1.14
N ARG A 32 0.28 19.30 -2.39
CA ARG A 32 -0.58 19.75 -3.49
C ARG A 32 -1.02 18.57 -4.37
N ALA A 33 -2.16 18.75 -5.05
CA ALA A 33 -2.68 17.76 -6.00
C ALA A 33 -2.28 18.03 -7.47
N ALA A 34 -1.50 19.07 -7.75
CA ALA A 34 -1.24 19.52 -9.12
C ALA A 34 -0.57 18.46 -10.01
N LEU A 35 0.34 17.66 -9.45
CA LEU A 35 1.11 16.66 -10.19
C LEU A 35 0.54 15.23 -10.08
N LYS A 36 -0.60 15.06 -9.45
CA LYS A 36 -1.20 13.74 -9.19
C LYS A 36 -1.44 12.90 -10.44
N ALA A 37 -1.67 13.51 -11.59
CA ALA A 37 -1.91 12.83 -12.86
C ALA A 37 -0.63 12.22 -13.45
N GLU A 38 0.55 12.73 -13.08
CA GLU A 38 1.83 12.27 -13.60
C GLU A 38 2.39 11.05 -12.89
N VAL A 39 1.96 10.79 -11.65
CA VAL A 39 2.55 9.74 -10.78
C VAL A 39 2.44 8.35 -11.43
N VAL A 40 1.23 7.90 -11.78
CA VAL A 40 0.99 6.57 -12.36
C VAL A 40 1.74 6.38 -13.67
N PRO A 41 1.68 7.30 -14.66
CA PRO A 41 2.45 7.15 -15.90
C PRO A 41 3.97 7.05 -15.69
N ARG A 42 4.56 7.82 -14.78
CA ARG A 42 6.00 7.78 -14.50
C ARG A 42 6.43 6.48 -13.83
N LEU A 43 5.67 6.00 -12.84
CA LEU A 43 5.91 4.70 -12.20
C LEU A 43 5.78 3.54 -13.20
N ALA A 44 4.84 3.62 -14.13
CA ALA A 44 4.66 2.64 -15.19
C ALA A 44 5.83 2.65 -16.19
N ALA A 45 6.27 3.85 -16.62
CA ALA A 45 7.41 4.02 -17.53
C ALA A 45 8.70 3.43 -16.93
N ALA A 46 8.88 3.55 -15.60
CA ALA A 46 9.99 2.92 -14.88
C ALA A 46 9.79 1.40 -14.63
N GLY A 47 8.73 0.78 -15.14
CA GLY A 47 8.48 -0.66 -15.04
C GLY A 47 8.06 -1.14 -13.65
N LEU A 48 7.81 -0.27 -12.69
CA LEU A 48 7.61 -0.63 -11.28
C LEU A 48 6.34 -1.46 -11.03
N PHE A 49 5.32 -1.33 -11.86
CA PHE A 49 4.11 -2.16 -11.76
C PHE A 49 4.32 -3.60 -12.21
N ARG A 50 5.39 -3.89 -12.95
CA ARG A 50 5.71 -5.20 -13.52
C ARG A 50 6.56 -6.07 -12.58
N ILE A 51 7.19 -5.47 -11.56
CA ILE A 51 8.03 -6.20 -10.59
C ILE A 51 7.15 -7.14 -9.75
N GLY A 52 7.54 -8.42 -9.65
CA GLY A 52 6.79 -9.45 -8.93
C GLY A 52 5.55 -9.94 -9.68
N VAL A 53 5.42 -9.61 -10.98
CA VAL A 53 4.37 -10.14 -11.86
C VAL A 53 4.99 -11.16 -12.81
N PRO A 54 4.40 -12.35 -13.00
CA PRO A 54 4.94 -13.38 -13.90
C PRO A 54 5.15 -12.86 -15.33
N ALA A 55 6.27 -13.23 -15.96
CA ALA A 55 6.61 -12.82 -17.32
C ALA A 55 5.53 -13.22 -18.34
N GLY A 56 4.92 -14.40 -18.19
CA GLY A 56 3.82 -14.87 -19.04
C GLY A 56 2.54 -14.04 -18.93
N LEU A 57 2.44 -13.14 -17.94
CA LEU A 57 1.34 -12.18 -17.76
C LEU A 57 1.78 -10.73 -18.08
N GLY A 58 2.91 -10.55 -18.75
CA GLY A 58 3.44 -9.24 -19.12
C GLY A 58 4.26 -8.55 -18.02
N GLY A 59 4.62 -9.27 -16.97
CA GLY A 59 5.46 -8.77 -15.86
C GLY A 59 6.95 -8.85 -16.14
N ALA A 60 7.75 -8.34 -15.21
CA ALA A 60 9.20 -8.45 -15.19
C ALA A 60 9.71 -9.73 -14.48
N GLY A 61 8.80 -10.54 -13.95
CA GLY A 61 9.17 -11.65 -13.07
C GLY A 61 9.52 -11.17 -11.65
N GLY A 62 10.26 -12.00 -10.93
CA GLY A 62 10.58 -11.76 -9.52
C GLY A 62 9.46 -12.22 -8.57
N ALA A 63 9.65 -11.91 -7.29
CA ALA A 63 8.75 -12.26 -6.20
C ALA A 63 8.07 -11.03 -5.59
N THR A 64 7.11 -11.27 -4.69
CA THR A 64 6.47 -10.20 -3.90
C THR A 64 7.51 -9.39 -3.10
N ALA A 65 8.59 -10.02 -2.64
CA ALA A 65 9.68 -9.33 -1.95
C ALA A 65 10.34 -8.25 -2.82
N ASP A 66 10.51 -8.50 -4.14
CA ASP A 66 11.08 -7.52 -5.07
C ASP A 66 10.13 -6.34 -5.26
N ALA A 67 8.82 -6.57 -5.30
CA ALA A 67 7.83 -5.49 -5.35
C ALA A 67 7.82 -4.65 -4.07
N ILE A 68 8.00 -5.28 -2.89
CA ILE A 68 8.17 -4.57 -1.62
C ILE A 68 9.41 -3.68 -1.67
N ALA A 69 10.53 -4.20 -2.18
CA ALA A 69 11.77 -3.46 -2.35
C ALA A 69 11.60 -2.28 -3.31
N GLY A 70 10.85 -2.45 -4.40
CA GLY A 70 10.52 -1.38 -5.34
C GLY A 70 9.70 -0.26 -4.69
N ILE A 71 8.71 -0.60 -3.86
CA ILE A 71 7.94 0.39 -3.09
C ILE A 71 8.85 1.13 -2.11
N ALA A 72 9.74 0.40 -1.42
CA ALA A 72 10.69 1.01 -0.49
C ALA A 72 11.63 1.99 -1.21
N ALA A 73 12.17 1.62 -2.37
CA ALA A 73 13.02 2.49 -3.16
C ALA A 73 12.31 3.81 -3.54
N VAL A 74 11.06 3.74 -3.99
CA VAL A 74 10.26 4.96 -4.29
C VAL A 74 9.96 5.76 -3.03
N ALA A 75 9.69 5.10 -1.89
CA ALA A 75 9.39 5.77 -0.62
C ALA A 75 10.60 6.52 -0.02
N GLU A 76 11.82 6.18 -0.39
CA GLU A 76 13.02 6.95 -0.04
C GLU A 76 12.99 8.36 -0.64
N HIS A 77 12.32 8.55 -1.77
CA HIS A 77 12.19 9.83 -2.47
C HIS A 77 10.85 10.52 -2.22
N SER A 78 9.72 9.78 -2.29
CA SER A 78 8.38 10.31 -2.08
C SER A 78 7.42 9.24 -1.54
N LEU A 79 6.95 9.43 -0.32
CA LEU A 79 5.95 8.53 0.24
C LEU A 79 4.62 8.63 -0.53
N THR A 80 4.28 9.80 -1.07
CA THR A 80 3.09 10.00 -1.90
C THR A 80 3.11 9.09 -3.14
N ALA A 81 4.22 9.10 -3.89
CA ALA A 81 4.37 8.25 -5.06
C ALA A 81 4.41 6.76 -4.70
N ALA A 82 5.10 6.42 -3.60
CA ALA A 82 5.13 5.04 -3.09
C ALA A 82 3.75 4.56 -2.65
N PHE A 83 2.91 5.42 -2.09
CA PHE A 83 1.54 5.09 -1.69
C PHE A 83 0.64 4.82 -2.90
N VAL A 84 0.80 5.57 -3.99
CA VAL A 84 0.16 5.27 -5.29
C VAL A 84 0.66 3.94 -5.85
N LEU A 85 1.98 3.69 -5.82
CA LEU A 85 2.58 2.42 -6.25
C LEU A 85 2.04 1.24 -5.43
N TRP A 86 1.95 1.39 -4.10
CA TRP A 86 1.36 0.38 -3.23
C TRP A 86 -0.10 0.07 -3.58
N GLY A 87 -0.93 1.10 -3.83
CA GLY A 87 -2.32 0.92 -4.24
C GLY A 87 -2.44 0.15 -5.56
N GLN A 88 -1.65 0.54 -6.56
CA GLN A 88 -1.59 -0.11 -7.87
C GLN A 88 -1.15 -1.58 -7.75
N ARG A 89 -0.03 -1.84 -7.05
CA ARG A 89 0.49 -3.19 -6.88
C ARG A 89 -0.44 -4.09 -6.06
N SER A 90 -1.13 -3.52 -5.06
CA SER A 90 -2.14 -4.26 -4.29
C SER A 90 -3.28 -4.73 -5.18
N PHE A 91 -3.81 -3.87 -6.06
CA PHE A 91 -4.86 -4.27 -6.99
C PHE A 91 -4.36 -5.31 -8.00
N ILE A 92 -3.15 -5.14 -8.54
CA ILE A 92 -2.52 -6.14 -9.42
C ILE A 92 -2.42 -7.49 -8.67
N GLU A 93 -2.01 -7.50 -7.41
CA GLU A 93 -1.93 -8.72 -6.61
C GLU A 93 -3.30 -9.40 -6.45
N TYR A 94 -4.38 -8.62 -6.27
CA TYR A 94 -5.74 -9.18 -6.22
C TYR A 94 -6.10 -9.92 -7.50
N LEU A 95 -5.73 -9.38 -8.66
CA LEU A 95 -5.96 -10.05 -9.95
C LEU A 95 -5.08 -11.29 -10.13
N LEU A 96 -3.83 -11.27 -9.66
CA LEU A 96 -2.93 -12.43 -9.75
C LEU A 96 -3.45 -13.61 -8.93
N GLN A 97 -4.06 -13.34 -7.77
CA GLN A 97 -4.63 -14.35 -6.88
C GLN A 97 -6.10 -14.68 -7.19
N SER A 98 -6.73 -13.93 -8.11
CA SER A 98 -8.11 -14.19 -8.53
C SER A 98 -8.24 -15.47 -9.35
N PRO A 99 -9.25 -16.31 -9.10
CA PRO A 99 -9.60 -17.43 -9.98
C PRO A 99 -10.20 -16.95 -11.32
N ASN A 100 -10.65 -15.69 -11.43
CA ASN A 100 -11.27 -15.12 -12.62
C ASN A 100 -10.22 -14.71 -13.66
N ALA A 101 -9.85 -15.65 -14.53
CA ALA A 101 -8.86 -15.40 -15.58
C ALA A 101 -9.32 -14.34 -16.60
N ALA A 102 -10.62 -14.25 -16.88
CA ALA A 102 -11.18 -13.27 -17.81
C ALA A 102 -11.07 -11.84 -17.25
N LEU A 103 -11.38 -11.65 -15.97
CA LEU A 103 -11.22 -10.38 -15.28
C LEU A 103 -9.75 -9.93 -15.28
N ARG A 104 -8.83 -10.87 -14.98
CA ARG A 104 -7.38 -10.61 -15.03
C ARG A 104 -6.93 -10.20 -16.43
N ALA A 105 -7.33 -10.93 -17.47
CA ALA A 105 -6.99 -10.62 -18.85
C ALA A 105 -7.52 -9.24 -19.30
N ARG A 106 -8.69 -8.85 -18.81
CA ARG A 106 -9.31 -7.55 -19.08
C ARG A 106 -8.51 -6.38 -18.52
N TRP A 107 -8.06 -6.47 -17.26
CA TRP A 107 -7.52 -5.30 -16.55
C TRP A 107 -6.00 -5.26 -16.46
N LEU A 108 -5.34 -6.42 -16.31
CA LEU A 108 -3.92 -6.48 -16.00
C LEU A 108 -3.03 -5.72 -17.00
N PRO A 109 -3.21 -5.82 -18.33
CA PRO A 109 -2.36 -5.09 -19.27
C PRO A 109 -2.45 -3.56 -19.09
N ALA A 110 -3.65 -3.01 -18.90
CA ALA A 110 -3.84 -1.57 -18.72
C ALA A 110 -3.27 -1.07 -17.38
N LEU A 111 -3.32 -1.91 -16.33
CA LEU A 111 -2.72 -1.61 -15.02
C LEU A 111 -1.18 -1.61 -15.10
N LEU A 112 -0.58 -2.58 -15.77
CA LEU A 112 0.87 -2.68 -15.96
C LEU A 112 1.43 -1.52 -16.77
N ASP A 113 0.67 -1.03 -17.76
CA ASP A 113 1.04 0.10 -18.62
C ASP A 113 0.70 1.47 -17.99
N GLY A 114 0.07 1.50 -16.82
CA GLY A 114 -0.36 2.76 -16.18
C GLY A 114 -1.49 3.50 -16.91
N ARG A 115 -2.14 2.85 -17.89
CA ARG A 115 -3.30 3.40 -18.60
C ARG A 115 -4.55 3.38 -17.72
N CYS A 116 -4.60 2.49 -16.74
CA CYS A 116 -5.63 2.38 -15.72
C CYS A 116 -5.02 2.39 -14.32
N ALA A 117 -5.64 3.08 -13.39
CA ALA A 117 -5.27 3.03 -11.98
C ALA A 117 -6.01 1.89 -11.28
N GLY A 118 -5.28 1.06 -10.53
CA GLY A 118 -5.85 0.05 -9.65
C GLY A 118 -5.92 0.57 -8.22
N ALA A 119 -7.10 0.55 -7.63
CA ALA A 119 -7.34 1.08 -6.30
C ALA A 119 -7.87 0.01 -5.34
N SER A 120 -7.46 0.10 -4.08
CA SER A 120 -7.92 -0.82 -3.03
C SER A 120 -8.96 -0.15 -2.13
N GLY A 121 -10.22 -0.53 -2.27
CA GLY A 121 -11.31 -0.18 -1.36
C GLY A 121 -11.48 -1.16 -0.20
N LEU A 122 -10.48 -2.02 0.06
CA LEU A 122 -10.59 -3.11 1.04
C LEU A 122 -10.28 -2.70 2.49
N SER A 123 -10.18 -1.41 2.78
CA SER A 123 -9.98 -0.92 4.15
C SER A 123 -11.06 -1.42 5.12
N ASN A 124 -12.33 -1.29 4.74
CA ASN A 124 -13.47 -1.82 5.51
C ASN A 124 -13.44 -3.37 5.57
N ALA A 125 -13.07 -4.04 4.47
CA ALA A 125 -12.98 -5.49 4.44
C ALA A 125 -11.95 -6.06 5.44
N MET A 126 -10.83 -5.37 5.62
CA MET A 126 -9.81 -5.77 6.60
C MET A 126 -10.32 -5.63 8.04
N LYS A 127 -11.16 -4.64 8.33
CA LYS A 127 -11.81 -4.49 9.63
C LYS A 127 -12.93 -5.53 9.83
N TYR A 128 -13.69 -5.82 8.77
CA TYR A 128 -14.69 -6.88 8.77
C TYR A 128 -14.07 -8.25 9.07
N LEU A 129 -12.96 -8.58 8.42
CA LEU A 129 -12.21 -9.81 8.69
C LEU A 129 -11.77 -9.94 10.15
N CYS A 130 -11.59 -8.81 10.83
CA CYS A 130 -11.22 -8.73 12.25
C CYS A 130 -12.43 -8.70 13.20
N GLY A 131 -13.66 -8.74 12.68
CA GLY A 131 -14.88 -8.60 13.49
C GLY A 131 -15.07 -7.20 14.10
N ILE A 132 -14.42 -6.16 13.56
CA ILE A 132 -14.47 -4.78 14.08
C ILE A 132 -15.71 -4.05 13.57
N GLU A 133 -16.07 -4.25 12.30
CA GLU A 133 -17.24 -3.59 11.69
C GLU A 133 -17.84 -4.45 10.57
N SER A 134 -19.10 -4.21 10.22
CA SER A 134 -19.76 -4.83 9.08
C SER A 134 -19.25 -4.27 7.76
N LEU A 135 -19.47 -5.00 6.66
CA LEU A 135 -19.22 -4.47 5.32
C LEU A 135 -20.13 -3.26 5.05
N GLN A 136 -19.64 -2.31 4.29
CA GLN A 136 -20.29 -1.02 4.01
C GLN A 136 -20.90 -0.96 2.60
N ILE A 137 -20.86 -2.06 1.86
CA ILE A 137 -21.47 -2.18 0.54
C ILE A 137 -22.35 -3.41 0.55
N ASP A 138 -23.63 -3.17 0.33
CA ASP A 138 -24.64 -4.21 0.19
C ASP A 138 -24.85 -4.53 -1.28
N ALA A 139 -25.01 -5.82 -1.59
CA ALA A 139 -25.35 -6.34 -2.90
C ALA A 139 -26.72 -6.96 -2.84
N THR A 140 -27.70 -6.30 -3.47
CA THR A 140 -29.08 -6.78 -3.57
C THR A 140 -29.33 -7.40 -4.93
N ARG A 141 -30.11 -8.50 -4.97
CA ARG A 141 -30.41 -9.19 -6.22
C ARG A 141 -31.28 -8.32 -7.13
N HIS A 142 -30.95 -8.27 -8.42
CA HIS A 142 -31.83 -7.67 -9.40
C HIS A 142 -33.03 -8.62 -9.69
N ALA A 143 -34.26 -8.07 -9.74
CA ALA A 143 -35.49 -8.87 -9.80
C ALA A 143 -35.59 -9.83 -10.99
N ASP A 144 -34.94 -9.48 -12.11
CA ASP A 144 -35.07 -10.19 -13.39
C ASP A 144 -33.89 -11.14 -13.71
N SER A 145 -32.89 -11.26 -12.82
CA SER A 145 -31.70 -12.08 -13.08
C SER A 145 -31.16 -12.70 -11.79
N ALA A 146 -30.79 -13.97 -11.85
CA ALA A 146 -30.19 -14.69 -10.73
C ALA A 146 -28.74 -14.30 -10.47
N ASP A 147 -28.05 -13.74 -11.45
CA ASP A 147 -26.60 -13.47 -11.43
C ASP A 147 -26.25 -11.98 -11.48
N ASP A 148 -27.26 -11.08 -11.49
CA ASP A 148 -27.07 -9.64 -11.49
C ASP A 148 -27.42 -9.04 -10.13
N TRP A 149 -26.54 -8.17 -9.65
CA TRP A 149 -26.71 -7.47 -8.38
C TRP A 149 -26.68 -5.96 -8.55
N ARG A 150 -27.22 -5.28 -7.56
CA ARG A 150 -27.10 -3.83 -7.38
C ARG A 150 -26.29 -3.57 -6.13
N LEU A 151 -25.16 -2.88 -6.30
CA LEU A 151 -24.27 -2.52 -5.20
C LEU A 151 -24.63 -1.13 -4.69
N THR A 152 -24.90 -1.03 -3.38
CA THR A 152 -25.22 0.24 -2.72
C THR A 152 -24.37 0.40 -1.46
N GLY A 153 -23.76 1.57 -1.28
CA GLY A 153 -22.89 1.82 -0.13
C GLY A 153 -21.82 2.86 -0.40
N ARG A 154 -20.75 2.82 0.38
CA ARG A 154 -19.68 3.80 0.27
C ARG A 154 -18.30 3.24 0.63
N MET A 155 -17.27 3.85 0.07
CA MET A 155 -15.88 3.68 0.48
C MET A 155 -15.31 5.06 0.84
N ALA A 156 -15.04 5.32 2.11
CA ALA A 156 -14.69 6.65 2.60
C ALA A 156 -13.26 7.08 2.25
N TRP A 157 -12.34 6.11 2.09
CA TRP A 157 -10.91 6.35 1.91
C TRP A 157 -10.35 5.37 0.89
N VAL A 158 -10.14 5.84 -0.33
CA VAL A 158 -9.55 5.02 -1.40
C VAL A 158 -8.47 5.82 -2.10
N THR A 159 -7.27 5.29 -2.11
CA THR A 159 -6.09 5.87 -2.78
C THR A 159 -6.00 5.41 -4.22
N ASN A 160 -5.29 6.18 -5.05
CA ASN A 160 -5.09 5.93 -6.47
C ASN A 160 -6.39 5.97 -7.30
N LEU A 161 -7.40 6.71 -6.82
CA LEU A 161 -8.60 7.02 -7.59
C LEU A 161 -8.33 8.20 -8.52
N ARG A 162 -7.77 7.97 -9.69
CA ARG A 162 -7.67 9.01 -10.72
C ARG A 162 -9.08 9.55 -11.06
N ALA A 163 -9.16 10.75 -11.63
CA ALA A 163 -10.45 11.31 -12.06
C ALA A 163 -11.14 10.41 -13.10
N GLU A 164 -10.34 9.74 -13.91
CA GLU A 164 -10.78 8.83 -14.97
C GLU A 164 -9.85 7.63 -15.05
N ARG A 165 -10.36 6.52 -15.61
CA ARG A 165 -9.62 5.28 -15.86
C ARG A 165 -9.04 4.67 -14.59
N PHE A 166 -9.93 4.35 -13.66
CA PHE A 166 -9.60 3.51 -12.51
C PHE A 166 -10.48 2.27 -12.44
N VAL A 167 -10.00 1.29 -11.70
CA VAL A 167 -10.78 0.15 -11.24
C VAL A 167 -10.51 -0.05 -9.76
N VAL A 168 -11.55 -0.26 -8.95
CA VAL A 168 -11.43 -0.37 -7.51
C VAL A 168 -11.91 -1.73 -7.01
N ALA A 169 -11.14 -2.37 -6.12
CA ALA A 169 -11.58 -3.57 -5.40
C ALA A 169 -12.44 -3.19 -4.22
N ALA A 170 -13.57 -3.85 -4.06
CA ALA A 170 -14.48 -3.68 -2.94
C ALA A 170 -14.97 -5.03 -2.40
N ALA A 171 -15.23 -5.11 -1.09
CA ALA A 171 -15.93 -6.24 -0.49
C ALA A 171 -17.42 -5.92 -0.39
N VAL A 172 -18.27 -6.87 -0.75
CA VAL A 172 -19.72 -6.72 -0.77
C VAL A 172 -20.40 -7.80 0.07
N ALA A 173 -21.43 -7.42 0.80
CA ALA A 173 -22.31 -8.33 1.53
C ALA A 173 -23.58 -8.58 0.72
N PHE A 174 -23.95 -9.85 0.57
CA PHE A 174 -25.18 -10.22 -0.14
C PHE A 174 -26.35 -10.36 0.83
N ASP A 175 -27.55 -9.94 0.38
CA ASP A 175 -28.79 -10.01 1.14
C ASP A 175 -29.44 -11.40 1.14
N ASP A 176 -28.97 -12.33 0.30
CA ASP A 176 -29.50 -13.68 0.15
C ASP A 176 -28.76 -14.75 0.98
N GLY A 177 -27.86 -14.33 1.86
CA GLY A 177 -27.14 -15.22 2.79
C GLY A 177 -25.95 -15.97 2.20
N ARG A 178 -25.56 -15.72 0.93
CA ARG A 178 -24.30 -16.24 0.38
C ARG A 178 -23.09 -15.57 1.02
N PRO A 179 -21.88 -16.17 0.91
CA PRO A 179 -20.66 -15.55 1.39
C PRO A 179 -20.44 -14.17 0.76
N SER A 180 -19.89 -13.23 1.55
CA SER A 180 -19.41 -11.93 1.04
C SER A 180 -18.39 -12.15 -0.06
N ALA A 181 -18.39 -11.31 -1.09
CA ALA A 181 -17.46 -11.43 -2.22
C ALA A 181 -16.53 -10.21 -2.35
N ILE A 182 -15.48 -10.37 -3.16
CA ILE A 182 -14.64 -9.26 -3.60
C ILE A 182 -14.93 -9.01 -5.08
N VAL A 183 -15.23 -7.76 -5.42
CA VAL A 183 -15.57 -7.31 -6.77
C VAL A 183 -14.60 -6.23 -7.26
N ALA A 184 -14.45 -6.11 -8.59
CA ALA A 184 -13.72 -5.04 -9.27
C ALA A 184 -14.74 -4.10 -9.92
N ILE A 185 -14.81 -2.86 -9.45
CA ILE A 185 -15.78 -1.86 -9.92
C ILE A 185 -15.03 -0.87 -10.83
N PRO A 186 -15.36 -0.77 -12.12
CA PRO A 186 -14.76 0.20 -13.04
C PRO A 186 -15.31 1.61 -12.82
N ASP A 187 -14.54 2.62 -13.21
CA ASP A 187 -14.87 4.04 -13.02
C ASP A 187 -16.09 4.51 -13.83
N ASP A 188 -16.39 3.84 -14.94
CA ASP A 188 -17.53 4.12 -15.81
C ASP A 188 -18.82 3.39 -15.38
N ALA A 189 -18.82 2.71 -14.23
CA ALA A 189 -19.98 2.02 -13.72
C ALA A 189 -21.13 2.99 -13.42
N ARG A 190 -22.29 2.74 -14.02
CA ARG A 190 -23.48 3.56 -13.78
C ARG A 190 -23.85 3.54 -12.28
N GLY A 191 -24.06 4.70 -11.68
CA GLY A 191 -24.39 4.83 -10.25
C GLY A 191 -23.16 4.94 -9.34
N LEU A 192 -21.94 4.84 -9.89
CA LEU A 192 -20.71 5.11 -9.14
C LEU A 192 -20.40 6.62 -9.18
N ALA A 193 -20.21 7.21 -8.01
CA ALA A 193 -19.82 8.61 -7.88
C ALA A 193 -18.53 8.73 -7.06
N ARG A 194 -17.51 9.41 -7.63
CA ARG A 194 -16.27 9.78 -6.97
C ARG A 194 -16.37 11.18 -6.40
N SER A 195 -15.98 11.37 -5.13
CA SER A 195 -15.85 12.72 -4.54
C SER A 195 -14.69 13.49 -5.18
N THR A 196 -14.59 14.79 -4.87
CA THR A 196 -13.31 15.51 -4.98
C THR A 196 -12.26 14.80 -4.13
N ASP A 197 -10.98 15.09 -4.40
CA ASP A 197 -9.88 14.60 -3.57
C ASP A 197 -10.08 15.05 -2.12
N LEU A 198 -9.74 14.19 -1.18
CA LEU A 198 -9.78 14.54 0.24
C LEU A 198 -8.69 15.55 0.57
N ASP A 199 -9.02 16.52 1.43
CA ASP A 199 -8.08 17.55 1.89
C ASP A 199 -7.19 16.99 3.01
N LEU A 200 -6.15 16.27 2.61
CA LEU A 200 -5.24 15.57 3.52
C LEU A 200 -4.15 16.50 4.07
N ILE A 201 -3.65 16.19 5.27
CA ILE A 201 -2.48 16.88 5.85
C ILE A 201 -1.22 16.65 5.01
N ALA A 202 -1.06 15.44 4.45
CA ALA A 202 0.05 14.98 3.64
C ALA A 202 -0.45 14.12 2.48
N LEU A 203 0.42 13.71 1.55
CA LEU A 203 0.09 12.79 0.46
C LEU A 203 -1.03 13.29 -0.47
N ARG A 204 -1.16 14.59 -0.65
CA ARG A 204 -2.26 15.21 -1.43
C ARG A 204 -2.24 14.83 -2.92
N GLY A 205 -1.07 14.46 -3.45
CA GLY A 205 -0.90 13.95 -4.82
C GLY A 205 -1.28 12.49 -5.03
N SER A 206 -1.83 11.81 -4.00
CA SER A 206 -2.13 10.37 -4.05
C SER A 206 -3.45 10.00 -4.72
N ASN A 207 -4.21 10.97 -5.24
CA ASN A 207 -5.57 10.75 -5.76
C ASN A 207 -6.49 10.04 -4.75
N THR A 208 -6.39 10.38 -3.46
CA THR A 208 -7.24 9.78 -2.43
C THR A 208 -8.60 10.48 -2.39
N ALA A 209 -9.67 9.71 -2.53
CA ALA A 209 -11.04 10.20 -2.56
C ALA A 209 -12.01 9.20 -1.93
N ALA A 210 -13.27 9.59 -1.77
CA ALA A 210 -14.36 8.69 -1.42
C ALA A 210 -15.13 8.24 -2.67
N LEU A 211 -15.75 7.07 -2.58
CA LEU A 211 -16.69 6.55 -3.57
C LEU A 211 -18.05 6.33 -2.93
N HIS A 212 -19.09 6.68 -3.66
CA HIS A 212 -20.48 6.39 -3.34
C HIS A 212 -21.08 5.51 -4.44
N LEU A 213 -21.78 4.47 -4.04
CA LEU A 213 -22.46 3.52 -4.93
C LEU A 213 -23.95 3.65 -4.72
N ASP A 214 -24.67 3.95 -5.79
CA ASP A 214 -26.13 4.02 -5.82
C ASP A 214 -26.66 3.02 -6.86
N ALA A 215 -27.05 1.85 -6.41
CA ALA A 215 -27.56 0.75 -7.22
C ALA A 215 -26.64 0.40 -8.42
N VAL A 216 -25.31 0.40 -8.23
CA VAL A 216 -24.33 0.09 -9.26
C VAL A 216 -24.52 -1.34 -9.76
N PRO A 217 -24.77 -1.57 -11.06
CA PRO A 217 -24.94 -2.92 -11.58
C PRO A 217 -23.62 -3.70 -11.49
N SER A 218 -23.71 -4.96 -11.10
CA SER A 218 -22.58 -5.88 -11.02
C SER A 218 -23.06 -7.30 -11.36
N ASP A 219 -22.17 -8.08 -11.94
CA ASP A 219 -22.38 -9.46 -12.32
C ASP A 219 -21.15 -10.34 -11.98
N ALA A 220 -21.24 -11.61 -12.35
CA ALA A 220 -20.14 -12.56 -12.11
C ALA A 220 -18.82 -12.19 -12.81
N ALA A 221 -18.84 -11.40 -13.90
CA ALA A 221 -17.64 -10.97 -14.60
C ALA A 221 -16.81 -9.96 -13.79
N TRP A 222 -17.43 -9.32 -12.77
CA TRP A 222 -16.74 -8.39 -11.88
C TRP A 222 -16.14 -9.06 -10.63
N LEU A 223 -16.44 -10.32 -10.40
CA LEU A 223 -15.93 -11.04 -9.22
C LEU A 223 -14.40 -11.21 -9.30
N ILE A 224 -13.70 -10.60 -8.36
CA ILE A 224 -12.30 -10.96 -8.08
C ILE A 224 -12.30 -12.32 -7.37
N HIS A 225 -13.17 -12.50 -6.36
CA HIS A 225 -13.32 -13.76 -5.66
C HIS A 225 -14.73 -13.88 -5.06
N PRO A 226 -15.39 -15.07 -5.18
CA PRO A 226 -16.76 -15.25 -4.70
C PRO A 226 -16.87 -15.37 -3.17
N ASP A 227 -15.77 -15.55 -2.46
CA ASP A 227 -15.71 -15.69 -1.01
C ASP A 227 -14.61 -14.81 -0.42
N ALA A 228 -14.99 -13.71 0.24
CA ALA A 228 -14.09 -12.78 0.89
C ALA A 228 -13.36 -13.40 2.09
N GLN A 229 -13.98 -14.34 2.82
CA GLN A 229 -13.39 -14.98 4.00
C GLN A 229 -12.22 -15.90 3.60
N THR A 230 -12.27 -16.48 2.42
CA THR A 230 -11.17 -17.27 1.84
C THR A 230 -10.12 -16.35 1.21
N PHE A 231 -10.52 -15.33 0.47
CA PHE A 231 -9.62 -14.49 -0.30
C PHE A 231 -8.77 -13.55 0.56
N LEU A 232 -9.39 -12.85 1.52
CA LEU A 232 -8.70 -11.83 2.31
C LEU A 232 -7.51 -12.40 3.12
N PRO A 233 -7.63 -13.55 3.81
CA PRO A 233 -6.48 -14.18 4.46
C PRO A 233 -5.38 -14.62 3.48
N ALA A 234 -5.74 -15.07 2.29
CA ALA A 234 -4.78 -15.50 1.27
C ALA A 234 -3.95 -14.34 0.72
N VAL A 235 -4.59 -13.20 0.42
CA VAL A 235 -3.92 -12.01 -0.17
C VAL A 235 -3.21 -11.15 0.89
N ARG A 236 -3.61 -11.26 2.15
CA ARG A 236 -3.11 -10.42 3.25
C ARG A 236 -1.58 -10.37 3.39
N PRO A 237 -0.82 -11.48 3.27
CA PRO A 237 0.64 -11.41 3.39
C PRO A 237 1.28 -10.51 2.33
N ALA A 238 0.85 -10.61 1.08
CA ALA A 238 1.31 -9.73 0.01
C ALA A 238 0.87 -8.28 0.24
N PHE A 239 -0.40 -8.05 0.57
CA PHE A 239 -0.96 -6.72 0.83
C PHE A 239 -0.21 -5.98 1.95
N LEU A 240 -0.02 -6.62 3.11
CA LEU A 240 0.70 -6.03 4.24
C LEU A 240 2.22 -5.95 3.97
N GLY A 241 2.78 -6.94 3.29
CA GLY A 241 4.19 -6.91 2.89
C GLY A 241 4.49 -5.71 2.00
N LEU A 242 3.68 -5.50 0.95
CA LEU A 242 3.77 -4.32 0.08
C LEU A 242 3.64 -3.01 0.87
N GLN A 243 2.75 -2.97 1.87
CA GLN A 243 2.59 -1.81 2.76
C GLN A 243 3.83 -1.54 3.61
N CYS A 244 4.55 -2.59 4.04
CA CYS A 244 5.81 -2.44 4.78
C CYS A 244 6.87 -1.69 3.98
N GLY A 245 6.85 -1.77 2.65
CA GLY A 245 7.73 -1.00 1.77
C GLY A 245 7.67 0.50 2.02
N LEU A 246 6.48 1.04 2.34
CA LEU A 246 6.30 2.46 2.68
C LEU A 246 7.13 2.85 3.91
N SER A 247 7.05 2.04 4.96
CA SER A 247 7.80 2.26 6.20
C SER A 247 9.31 2.11 6.00
N ILE A 248 9.72 1.08 5.27
CA ILE A 248 11.13 0.77 5.03
C ILE A 248 11.82 1.91 4.30
N GLY A 249 11.23 2.41 3.20
CA GLY A 249 11.85 3.49 2.42
C GLY A 249 11.92 4.80 3.19
N LEU A 250 10.83 5.19 3.87
CA LEU A 250 10.83 6.42 4.65
C LEU A 250 11.86 6.37 5.80
N ALA A 251 11.95 5.24 6.53
CA ALA A 251 12.94 5.06 7.57
C ALA A 251 14.37 5.08 7.02
N ARG A 252 14.66 4.41 5.89
CA ARG A 252 15.96 4.44 5.23
C ARG A 252 16.38 5.86 4.88
N ARG A 253 15.49 6.64 4.28
CA ARG A 253 15.78 8.03 3.93
C ARG A 253 16.06 8.87 5.17
N SER A 254 15.24 8.81 6.20
CA SER A 254 15.43 9.58 7.42
C SER A 254 16.75 9.21 8.13
N LEU A 255 17.10 7.92 8.19
CA LEU A 255 18.39 7.48 8.74
C LEU A 255 19.59 7.95 7.91
N ALA A 256 19.47 7.98 6.58
CA ALA A 256 20.51 8.51 5.69
C ALA A 256 20.73 10.01 5.93
N GLU A 257 19.65 10.78 6.11
CA GLU A 257 19.74 12.21 6.44
C GLU A 257 20.28 12.44 7.86
N ALA A 258 19.86 11.61 8.85
CA ALA A 258 20.41 11.66 10.18
C ALA A 258 21.91 11.40 10.23
N ARG A 259 22.42 10.40 9.47
CA ARG A 259 23.86 10.14 9.34
C ARG A 259 24.59 11.34 8.77
N ARG A 260 24.10 11.90 7.65
CA ARG A 260 24.70 13.07 7.01
C ARG A 260 24.75 14.28 7.94
N ALA A 261 23.69 14.52 8.71
CA ALA A 261 23.64 15.60 9.70
C ALA A 261 24.54 15.32 10.91
N ALA A 262 24.65 14.08 11.37
CA ALA A 262 25.46 13.67 12.52
C ALA A 262 26.96 13.89 12.30
N GLU A 263 27.46 13.82 11.07
CA GLU A 263 28.86 14.14 10.72
C GLU A 263 29.24 15.55 11.19
N THR A 264 28.30 16.49 11.18
CA THR A 264 28.51 17.89 11.64
C THR A 264 28.39 18.09 13.14
N THR A 265 27.79 17.14 13.87
CA THR A 265 27.48 17.21 15.33
C THR A 265 28.39 16.33 16.20
N ARG A 266 29.65 16.10 15.78
CA ARG A 266 30.64 15.28 16.49
C ARG A 266 30.25 13.82 16.70
N GLY A 267 29.28 13.29 15.93
CA GLY A 267 28.91 11.88 15.93
C GLY A 267 28.21 11.35 17.20
N ILE A 268 27.72 12.23 18.07
CA ILE A 268 27.08 11.84 19.35
C ILE A 268 25.90 10.89 19.14
N LEU A 269 25.08 11.13 18.09
CA LEU A 269 23.91 10.30 17.75
C LEU A 269 24.27 9.09 16.87
N GLY A 270 25.53 8.91 16.51
CA GLY A 270 25.97 7.79 15.67
C GLY A 270 25.53 6.43 16.17
N PRO A 271 25.72 6.07 17.44
CA PRO A 271 25.31 4.78 17.99
C PRO A 271 23.80 4.52 17.88
N GLU A 272 22.95 5.52 18.16
CA GLU A 272 21.49 5.41 18.09
C GLU A 272 21.01 5.26 16.63
N VAL A 273 21.61 6.00 15.71
CA VAL A 273 21.33 5.92 14.27
C VAL A 273 21.69 4.53 13.73
N GLU A 274 22.87 4.00 14.10
CA GLU A 274 23.30 2.67 13.68
C GLU A 274 22.46 1.55 14.33
N SER A 275 22.05 1.69 15.59
CA SER A 275 21.13 0.74 16.25
C SER A 275 19.80 0.69 15.52
N CYS A 276 19.18 1.84 15.23
CA CYS A 276 17.91 1.91 14.50
C CYS A 276 18.06 1.32 13.07
N ALA A 277 19.18 1.57 12.41
CA ALA A 277 19.46 1.00 11.10
C ALA A 277 19.61 -0.53 11.14
N ALA A 278 20.27 -1.07 12.16
CA ALA A 278 20.42 -2.52 12.34
C ALA A 278 19.06 -3.19 12.64
N GLU A 279 18.21 -2.58 13.46
CA GLU A 279 16.85 -3.07 13.73
C GLU A 279 16.00 -3.04 12.45
N LEU A 280 16.09 -1.97 11.64
CA LEU A 280 15.40 -1.88 10.36
C LEU A 280 15.89 -2.99 9.40
N ALA A 281 17.20 -3.23 9.33
CA ALA A 281 17.76 -4.28 8.49
C ALA A 281 17.28 -5.68 8.94
N ALA A 282 17.22 -5.93 10.25
CA ALA A 282 16.70 -7.18 10.81
C ALA A 282 15.21 -7.38 10.47
N ALA A 283 14.39 -6.34 10.60
CA ALA A 283 12.97 -6.39 10.23
C ALA A 283 12.79 -6.65 8.72
N CYS A 284 13.60 -6.02 7.87
CA CYS A 284 13.61 -6.27 6.42
C CYS A 284 13.95 -7.73 6.09
N ALA A 285 14.98 -8.29 6.74
CA ALA A 285 15.38 -9.68 6.52
C ALA A 285 14.28 -10.67 6.95
N GLN A 286 13.65 -10.45 8.12
CA GLN A 286 12.53 -11.25 8.58
C GLN A 286 11.33 -11.19 7.64
N LEU A 287 11.00 -9.99 7.13
CA LEU A 287 9.91 -9.79 6.18
C LEU A 287 10.20 -10.55 4.87
N SER A 288 11.39 -10.37 4.31
CA SER A 288 11.80 -11.03 3.05
C SER A 288 11.77 -12.55 3.17
N ALA A 289 12.39 -13.11 4.21
CA ALA A 289 12.41 -14.54 4.46
C ALA A 289 11.00 -15.09 4.65
N GLY A 290 10.18 -14.45 5.49
CA GLY A 290 8.83 -14.95 5.79
C GLY A 290 7.83 -14.79 4.65
N ILE A 291 8.04 -13.88 3.69
CA ILE A 291 7.31 -13.83 2.42
C ILE A 291 7.76 -14.97 1.50
N ALA A 292 9.09 -15.19 1.39
CA ALA A 292 9.65 -16.18 0.47
C ALA A 292 9.31 -17.63 0.87
N ASP A 293 9.37 -17.94 2.17
CA ASP A 293 9.07 -19.28 2.69
C ASP A 293 7.59 -19.52 3.02
N GLY A 294 6.75 -18.48 2.90
CA GLY A 294 5.32 -18.52 3.20
C GLY A 294 4.98 -18.58 4.69
N SER A 295 5.95 -18.47 5.61
CA SER A 295 5.72 -18.56 7.05
C SER A 295 4.84 -17.43 7.58
N LEU A 296 4.89 -16.23 6.97
CA LEU A 296 4.02 -15.11 7.33
C LEU A 296 2.55 -15.33 6.93
N ARG A 297 2.27 -16.24 6.00
CA ARG A 297 0.89 -16.67 5.70
C ARG A 297 0.38 -17.63 6.77
N LEU A 298 1.23 -18.53 7.24
CA LEU A 298 0.88 -19.51 8.28
C LEU A 298 0.79 -18.87 9.66
N HIS A 299 1.62 -17.84 9.91
CA HIS A 299 1.72 -17.15 11.18
C HIS A 299 1.48 -15.64 11.02
N PRO A 300 0.23 -15.20 10.75
CA PRO A 300 -0.08 -13.81 10.44
C PRO A 300 0.30 -12.83 11.56
N ASN A 301 0.35 -13.28 12.82
CA ASN A 301 0.78 -12.45 13.96
C ASN A 301 2.19 -11.90 13.80
N ARG A 302 3.11 -12.71 13.25
CA ARG A 302 4.48 -12.26 12.97
C ARG A 302 4.52 -11.11 11.98
N LEU A 303 3.64 -11.14 10.97
CA LEU A 303 3.53 -10.04 10.02
C LEU A 303 2.92 -8.79 10.67
N PHE A 304 1.96 -8.95 11.59
CA PHE A 304 1.39 -7.84 12.35
C PHE A 304 2.44 -7.19 13.26
N GLU A 305 3.23 -7.99 13.96
CA GLU A 305 4.35 -7.54 14.79
C GLU A 305 5.40 -6.79 13.96
N LEU A 306 5.80 -7.33 12.80
CA LEU A 306 6.73 -6.66 11.88
C LEU A 306 6.17 -5.32 11.39
N ARG A 307 4.88 -5.25 11.03
CA ARG A 307 4.24 -4.01 10.59
C ARG A 307 4.20 -2.95 11.71
N ILE A 308 3.96 -3.37 12.96
CA ILE A 308 3.99 -2.50 14.14
C ILE A 308 5.41 -2.01 14.41
N ALA A 309 6.39 -2.91 14.41
CA ALA A 309 7.80 -2.59 14.61
C ALA A 309 8.31 -1.58 13.56
N LEU A 310 8.00 -1.82 12.29
CA LEU A 310 8.38 -0.91 11.21
C LEU A 310 7.75 0.50 11.37
N ALA A 311 6.52 0.58 11.87
CA ALA A 311 5.90 1.89 12.15
C ALA A 311 6.62 2.63 13.29
N THR A 312 7.06 1.91 14.33
CA THR A 312 7.87 2.47 15.42
C THR A 312 9.23 2.93 14.91
N LEU A 313 9.91 2.11 14.09
CA LEU A 313 11.20 2.46 13.49
C LEU A 313 11.13 3.72 12.62
N VAL A 314 10.04 3.93 11.88
CA VAL A 314 9.83 5.19 11.14
C VAL A 314 9.81 6.39 12.07
N ALA A 315 9.04 6.31 13.17
CA ALA A 315 8.95 7.41 14.14
C ALA A 315 10.31 7.69 14.77
N THR A 316 11.05 6.64 15.15
CA THR A 316 12.42 6.77 15.69
C THR A 316 13.37 7.39 14.68
N ALA A 317 13.37 6.90 13.42
CA ALA A 317 14.26 7.39 12.37
C ALA A 317 14.04 8.88 12.06
N VAL A 318 12.77 9.31 11.99
CA VAL A 318 12.43 10.73 11.73
C VAL A 318 12.79 11.60 12.93
N ASN A 319 12.65 11.12 14.16
CA ASN A 319 13.11 11.85 15.35
C ASN A 319 14.64 11.99 15.37
N LEU A 320 15.38 10.92 15.07
CA LEU A 320 16.85 10.98 14.97
C LEU A 320 17.32 11.94 13.87
N GLU A 321 16.60 12.02 12.76
CA GLU A 321 16.86 13.00 11.71
C GLU A 321 16.73 14.44 12.23
N LEU A 322 15.66 14.73 12.99
CA LEU A 322 15.45 16.06 13.58
C LEU A 322 16.55 16.40 14.59
N GLU A 323 16.83 15.48 15.50
CA GLU A 323 17.85 15.67 16.54
C GLU A 323 19.24 15.91 15.93
N ALA A 324 19.62 15.13 14.91
CA ALA A 324 20.88 15.31 14.21
C ALA A 324 20.93 16.62 13.42
N SER A 325 19.83 17.05 12.82
CA SER A 325 19.74 18.29 12.04
C SER A 325 19.65 19.53 12.91
N GLY A 326 19.25 19.36 14.19
CA GLY A 326 19.05 20.45 15.13
C GLY A 326 18.09 21.52 14.62
N GLY A 327 18.32 22.79 14.99
CA GLY A 327 17.46 23.90 14.60
C GLY A 327 17.32 24.10 13.08
N ARG A 328 18.28 23.65 12.28
CA ARG A 328 18.17 23.69 10.80
C ARG A 328 17.04 22.82 10.27
N GLY A 329 16.84 21.62 10.87
CA GLY A 329 15.75 20.72 10.50
C GLY A 329 14.36 21.34 10.77
N TYR A 330 14.26 22.26 11.68
CA TYR A 330 13.02 22.95 12.06
C TYR A 330 12.68 24.19 11.21
N LEU A 331 13.56 24.54 10.28
CA LEU A 331 13.31 25.65 9.34
C LEU A 331 12.57 25.14 8.11
N ARG A 332 11.46 25.79 7.75
CA ARG A 332 10.61 25.41 6.62
C ARG A 332 11.36 25.43 5.28
N ASP A 333 12.20 26.40 5.04
CA ASP A 333 12.88 26.63 3.77
C ASP A 333 14.35 26.18 3.77
N ALA A 334 14.74 25.30 4.70
CA ALA A 334 16.13 24.81 4.78
C ALA A 334 16.53 23.87 3.64
N GLY A 335 15.60 23.48 2.74
CA GLY A 335 15.86 22.58 1.63
C GLY A 335 16.14 21.11 2.03
N LEU A 336 16.00 20.78 3.32
CA LEU A 336 16.31 19.44 3.86
C LEU A 336 15.22 18.42 3.61
N GLY A 337 13.99 18.85 3.27
CA GLY A 337 12.83 17.97 3.09
C GLY A 337 12.34 17.28 4.37
N PHE A 338 12.88 17.63 5.54
CA PHE A 338 12.47 17.06 6.84
C PHE A 338 10.99 17.29 7.13
N GLU A 339 10.49 18.52 6.94
CA GLU A 339 9.07 18.87 7.16
C GLU A 339 8.12 17.92 6.41
N ARG A 340 8.47 17.55 5.18
CA ARG A 340 7.72 16.58 4.40
C ARG A 340 7.76 15.19 5.04
N ARG A 341 8.94 14.65 5.34
CA ARG A 341 9.09 13.32 5.96
C ARG A 341 8.40 13.24 7.31
N TRP A 342 8.39 14.31 8.07
CA TRP A 342 7.64 14.41 9.32
C TRP A 342 6.13 14.23 9.10
N ARG A 343 5.53 14.93 8.12
CA ARG A 343 4.11 14.76 7.79
C ARG A 343 3.81 13.38 7.24
N GLU A 344 4.67 12.87 6.34
CA GLU A 344 4.56 11.53 5.77
C GLU A 344 4.62 10.46 6.86
N ALA A 345 5.49 10.59 7.86
CA ALA A 345 5.63 9.65 8.97
C ALA A 345 4.34 9.53 9.81
N ALA A 346 3.60 10.63 9.98
CA ALA A 346 2.33 10.62 10.70
C ALA A 346 1.26 9.73 10.03
N PHE A 347 1.37 9.47 8.74
CA PHE A 347 0.46 8.59 8.00
C PHE A 347 0.73 7.10 8.26
N ILE A 348 1.98 6.71 8.51
CA ILE A 348 2.38 5.30 8.61
C ILE A 348 1.57 4.51 9.66
N PRO A 349 1.30 5.00 10.89
CA PRO A 349 0.53 4.22 11.87
C PRO A 349 -0.96 4.10 11.54
N ILE A 350 -1.51 4.93 10.67
CA ILE A 350 -2.96 4.99 10.40
C ILE A 350 -3.38 4.31 9.09
N VAL A 351 -2.46 4.02 8.16
CA VAL A 351 -2.81 3.28 6.93
C VAL A 351 -3.36 1.90 7.28
N THR A 352 -4.51 1.56 6.70
CA THR A 352 -5.28 0.36 7.08
C THR A 352 -4.67 -0.95 6.53
N PRO A 353 -4.56 -2.02 7.35
CA PRO A 353 -4.90 -2.07 8.77
C PRO A 353 -3.94 -1.20 9.62
N SER A 354 -4.51 -0.34 10.44
CA SER A 354 -3.72 0.56 11.28
C SER A 354 -3.00 -0.17 12.41
N VAL A 355 -1.97 0.46 12.98
CA VAL A 355 -1.25 -0.10 14.14
C VAL A 355 -2.21 -0.46 15.29
N VAL A 356 -3.24 0.37 15.54
CA VAL A 356 -4.26 0.10 16.57
C VAL A 356 -5.06 -1.16 16.23
N GLN A 357 -5.47 -1.32 14.99
CA GLN A 357 -6.20 -2.52 14.54
C GLN A 357 -5.36 -3.80 14.66
N LEU A 358 -4.08 -3.73 14.26
CA LEU A 358 -3.17 -4.86 14.39
C LEU A 358 -2.93 -5.24 15.85
N LYS A 359 -2.72 -4.27 16.74
CA LYS A 359 -2.61 -4.50 18.19
C LYS A 359 -3.87 -5.11 18.78
N ALA A 360 -5.05 -4.66 18.36
CA ALA A 360 -6.32 -5.22 18.81
C ALA A 360 -6.47 -6.69 18.40
N GLN A 361 -6.06 -7.04 17.17
CA GLN A 361 -6.05 -8.44 16.70
C GLN A 361 -5.12 -9.33 17.50
N LEU A 362 -3.88 -8.90 17.74
CA LEU A 362 -2.92 -9.63 18.55
C LEU A 362 -3.45 -9.87 19.97
N ALA A 363 -4.05 -8.83 20.58
CA ALA A 363 -4.66 -8.96 21.92
C ALA A 363 -5.87 -9.90 21.95
N ALA A 364 -6.70 -9.91 20.91
CA ALA A 364 -7.86 -10.83 20.80
C ALA A 364 -7.40 -12.28 20.72
N GLN A 365 -6.38 -12.55 19.90
CA GLN A 365 -5.83 -13.91 19.75
C GLN A 365 -5.13 -14.40 21.01
N ALA A 366 -4.40 -13.54 21.73
CA ALA A 366 -3.79 -13.91 23.00
C ALA A 366 -4.86 -14.33 24.03
N ARG A 367 -6.01 -13.65 24.10
CA ARG A 367 -7.13 -14.03 24.96
C ARG A 367 -7.75 -15.38 24.56
N SER A 368 -7.89 -15.65 23.26
CA SER A 368 -8.45 -16.90 22.74
C SER A 368 -7.56 -18.13 23.01
N ILE A 369 -6.25 -17.95 23.15
CA ILE A 369 -5.31 -19.02 23.51
C ILE A 369 -5.31 -19.27 25.03
N ALA A 370 -5.61 -18.25 25.83
CA ALA A 370 -5.63 -18.33 27.30
C ALA A 370 -6.98 -18.83 27.87
N ALA A 371 -8.04 -18.88 27.07
CA ALA A 371 -9.36 -19.41 27.41
C ALA A 371 -9.51 -20.88 27.00
#